data_e34ab504eb1950ef09c82e5ce1c55bbf
#
_entry.id   e34ab504eb1950ef09c82e5ce1c55bbf
#
_cell.length_a   1.000
_cell.length_b   1.000
_cell.length_c   1.000
_cell.angle_alpha   90.00
_cell.angle_beta   90.00
_cell.angle_gamma   90.00
#
_symmetry.space_group_name_H-M   'P 1'
#
loop_
_entity.id
_entity.type
_entity.pdbx_description
1 polymer ?
#
loop_
_entity_poly.entity_id
_entity_poly.type
_entity_poly.pdbx_seq_one_letter_code
_entity_poly.pdbx_strand_id
1 'polypeptide(L)'
;MSEMPRADLAINQPDVALIFEGGGMRNSYTAPMVVELLARNLNFGCVYGISAGSSHTVNYLVRDATRARASFVELVKYPRFGGWGSFLRGTGYFNSPYLYEELIENAPADDPMAFDWGTFATNPADMHIEAMDWDTGETVAWTRADVKDAHDLGLKVRASSTMPLFMPPTTIDGHTYMDGGMGDSWGILLNAARADGYERFCIIRTQPRAYRKPAMSR
;
A
#
# COMPACT_ATOMS: atom_id res chain seq x y z
N MET A 1 -23.70 -12.30 19.36
CA MET A 1 -22.57 -12.09 18.44
C MET A 1 -21.33 -12.06 19.32
N SER A 2 -20.47 -13.08 19.23
CA SER A 2 -19.18 -13.10 19.95
C SER A 2 -18.30 -12.04 19.30
N GLU A 3 -17.90 -11.00 20.05
CA GLU A 3 -16.83 -10.12 19.61
C GLU A 3 -15.62 -10.98 19.27
N MET A 4 -15.15 -10.90 18.04
CA MET A 4 -13.85 -11.47 17.70
C MET A 4 -12.81 -10.79 18.61
N PRO A 5 -11.90 -11.55 19.24
CA PRO A 5 -10.87 -10.93 20.05
C PRO A 5 -10.11 -9.91 19.20
N ARG A 6 -9.96 -8.68 19.72
CA ARG A 6 -9.12 -7.67 19.08
C ARG A 6 -7.75 -8.28 18.80
N ALA A 7 -7.27 -8.10 17.56
CA ALA A 7 -5.94 -8.57 17.20
C ALA A 7 -4.92 -8.04 18.23
N ASP A 8 -4.03 -8.91 18.68
CA ASP A 8 -2.90 -8.46 19.50
C ASP A 8 -2.01 -7.56 18.63
N LEU A 9 -1.96 -6.28 18.99
CA LEU A 9 -1.20 -5.25 18.28
C LEU A 9 0.20 -5.05 18.85
N ALA A 10 0.58 -5.77 19.93
CA ALA A 10 1.89 -5.62 20.56
C ALA A 10 3.01 -5.96 19.58
N ILE A 11 3.95 -5.04 19.40
CA ILE A 11 5.13 -5.27 18.55
C ILE A 11 5.96 -6.40 19.13
N ASN A 12 6.22 -7.45 18.34
CA ASN A 12 7.04 -8.62 18.70
C ASN A 12 8.25 -8.82 17.78
N GLN A 13 8.41 -7.97 16.76
CA GLN A 13 9.56 -7.92 15.86
C GLN A 13 10.10 -6.47 15.77
N PRO A 14 10.57 -5.86 16.88
CA PRO A 14 10.94 -4.45 16.93
C PRO A 14 12.18 -4.13 16.08
N ASP A 15 13.11 -5.08 15.94
CA ASP A 15 14.40 -4.87 15.28
C ASP A 15 14.39 -5.23 13.78
N VAL A 16 13.22 -5.56 13.23
CA VAL A 16 13.07 -5.99 11.85
C VAL A 16 12.13 -5.04 11.12
N ALA A 17 12.58 -4.42 10.03
CA ALA A 17 11.71 -3.69 9.12
C ALA A 17 10.98 -4.66 8.18
N LEU A 18 9.66 -4.54 8.07
CA LEU A 18 8.86 -5.24 7.06
C LEU A 18 8.75 -4.37 5.81
N ILE A 19 9.15 -4.88 4.65
CA ILE A 19 9.18 -4.12 3.39
C ILE A 19 8.36 -4.84 2.32
N PHE A 20 7.35 -4.17 1.77
CA PHE A 20 6.54 -4.64 0.64
C PHE A 20 7.00 -3.98 -0.67
N GLU A 21 7.53 -4.78 -1.60
CA GLU A 21 7.91 -4.33 -2.95
C GLU A 21 6.67 -3.88 -3.72
N GLY A 22 6.80 -2.79 -4.48
CA GLY A 22 5.84 -2.38 -5.49
C GLY A 22 5.74 -3.36 -6.65
N GLY A 23 4.67 -3.28 -7.43
CA GLY A 23 4.55 -4.20 -8.56
C GLY A 23 3.17 -4.25 -9.21
N GLY A 24 2.26 -3.34 -8.88
CA GLY A 24 0.90 -3.34 -9.40
C GLY A 24 0.21 -4.69 -9.14
N MET A 25 -0.40 -5.27 -10.17
CA MET A 25 -1.13 -6.55 -10.03
C MET A 25 -0.26 -7.76 -9.65
N ARG A 26 1.09 -7.66 -9.73
CA ARG A 26 1.95 -8.75 -9.20
C ARG A 26 1.82 -8.93 -7.69
N ASN A 27 1.32 -7.93 -6.98
CA ASN A 27 1.04 -8.03 -5.55
C ASN A 27 -0.10 -9.01 -5.21
N SER A 28 -0.86 -9.49 -6.19
CA SER A 28 -1.76 -10.63 -6.00
C SER A 28 -1.00 -11.91 -5.59
N TYR A 29 0.23 -12.06 -6.05
CA TYR A 29 1.12 -13.16 -5.65
C TYR A 29 1.63 -13.00 -4.22
N THR A 30 1.80 -11.77 -3.73
CA THR A 30 2.31 -11.49 -2.38
C THR A 30 1.21 -11.35 -1.32
N ALA A 31 -0.06 -11.20 -1.73
CA ALA A 31 -1.19 -11.14 -0.80
C ALA A 31 -1.28 -12.34 0.17
N PRO A 32 -1.06 -13.61 -0.26
CA PRO A 32 -1.01 -14.74 0.68
C PRO A 32 0.10 -14.62 1.73
N MET A 33 1.20 -13.92 1.43
CA MET A 33 2.29 -13.71 2.38
C MET A 33 1.87 -12.74 3.49
N VAL A 34 1.08 -11.70 3.15
CA VAL A 34 0.48 -10.81 4.14
C VAL A 34 -0.45 -11.60 5.05
N VAL A 35 -1.32 -12.43 4.48
CA VAL A 35 -2.23 -13.31 5.24
C VAL A 35 -1.45 -14.22 6.20
N GLU A 36 -0.35 -14.80 5.75
CA GLU A 36 0.49 -15.69 6.58
C GLU A 36 1.20 -14.93 7.72
N LEU A 37 1.71 -13.71 7.46
CA LEU A 37 2.29 -12.87 8.52
C LEU A 37 1.25 -12.55 9.60
N LEU A 38 0.01 -12.25 9.18
CA LEU A 38 -1.10 -11.99 10.09
C LEU A 38 -1.49 -13.24 10.88
N ALA A 39 -1.61 -14.40 10.22
CA ALA A 39 -1.96 -15.67 10.87
C ALA A 39 -0.93 -16.11 11.91
N ARG A 40 0.35 -15.77 11.70
CA ARG A 40 1.44 -16.02 12.66
C ARG A 40 1.58 -14.95 13.73
N ASN A 41 0.70 -13.97 13.75
CA ASN A 41 0.74 -12.83 14.67
C ASN A 41 2.13 -12.17 14.72
N LEU A 42 2.79 -12.01 13.57
CA LEU A 42 4.04 -11.26 13.47
C LEU A 42 3.71 -9.77 13.43
N ASN A 43 4.29 -8.98 14.35
CA ASN A 43 4.05 -7.56 14.53
C ASN A 43 5.38 -6.80 14.48
N PHE A 44 5.65 -6.17 13.34
CA PHE A 44 6.89 -5.43 13.09
C PHE A 44 6.77 -3.99 13.61
N GLY A 45 7.90 -3.38 14.00
CA GLY A 45 7.94 -2.01 14.53
C GLY A 45 7.66 -0.94 13.48
N CYS A 46 8.08 -1.18 12.23
CA CYS A 46 7.78 -0.30 11.10
C CYS A 46 7.56 -1.11 9.82
N VAL A 47 6.61 -0.65 9.00
CA VAL A 47 6.20 -1.30 7.74
C VAL A 47 6.37 -0.33 6.57
N TYR A 48 7.17 -0.73 5.61
CA TYR A 48 7.54 0.05 4.43
C TYR A 48 6.80 -0.49 3.21
N GLY A 49 6.21 0.39 2.42
CA GLY A 49 5.53 -0.01 1.19
C GLY A 49 5.48 1.07 0.14
N ILE A 50 5.56 0.67 -1.11
CA ILE A 50 5.56 1.59 -2.24
C ILE A 50 4.66 1.06 -3.35
N SER A 51 3.93 1.94 -4.05
CA SER A 51 2.99 1.53 -5.09
C SER A 51 1.97 0.52 -4.52
N ALA A 52 1.71 -0.59 -5.19
CA ALA A 52 0.86 -1.65 -4.65
C ALA A 52 1.36 -2.23 -3.30
N GLY A 53 2.66 -2.08 -2.99
CA GLY A 53 3.21 -2.41 -1.67
C GLY A 53 2.69 -1.51 -0.55
N SER A 54 2.34 -0.25 -0.84
CA SER A 54 1.70 0.64 0.13
C SER A 54 0.30 0.15 0.54
N SER A 55 -0.45 -0.44 -0.40
CA SER A 55 -1.71 -1.11 -0.10
C SER A 55 -1.52 -2.32 0.82
N HIS A 56 -0.45 -3.11 0.62
CA HIS A 56 -0.11 -4.19 1.55
C HIS A 56 0.27 -3.66 2.94
N THR A 57 1.02 -2.55 3.02
CA THR A 57 1.33 -1.88 4.29
C THR A 57 0.07 -1.54 5.07
N VAL A 58 -0.90 -0.90 4.42
CA VAL A 58 -2.16 -0.54 5.06
C VAL A 58 -2.97 -1.78 5.44
N ASN A 59 -3.12 -2.76 4.55
CA ASN A 59 -3.83 -4.01 4.84
C ASN A 59 -3.21 -4.79 6.00
N TYR A 60 -1.88 -4.79 6.09
CA TYR A 60 -1.16 -5.42 7.19
C TYR A 60 -1.39 -4.67 8.50
N LEU A 61 -1.38 -3.33 8.51
CA LEU A 61 -1.55 -2.51 9.71
C LEU A 61 -2.98 -2.53 10.28
N VAL A 62 -4.01 -2.73 9.45
CA VAL A 62 -5.37 -2.98 9.93
C VAL A 62 -5.60 -4.41 10.39
N ARG A 63 -4.61 -5.30 10.28
CA ARG A 63 -4.65 -6.69 10.73
C ARG A 63 -5.79 -7.52 10.12
N ASP A 64 -6.23 -7.16 8.91
CA ASP A 64 -7.34 -7.82 8.22
C ASP A 64 -6.84 -8.70 7.06
N ALA A 65 -6.85 -10.02 7.28
CA ALA A 65 -6.46 -11.02 6.30
C ALA A 65 -7.45 -11.09 5.11
N THR A 66 -8.73 -10.83 5.37
CA THR A 66 -9.78 -10.83 4.33
C THR A 66 -9.54 -9.68 3.37
N ARG A 67 -9.36 -8.46 3.90
CA ARG A 67 -9.04 -7.28 3.11
C ARG A 67 -7.69 -7.43 2.38
N ALA A 68 -6.66 -7.96 3.05
CA ALA A 68 -5.35 -8.18 2.43
C ALA A 68 -5.43 -9.09 1.19
N ARG A 69 -6.28 -10.09 1.22
CA ARG A 69 -6.55 -10.95 0.06
C ARG A 69 -7.47 -10.26 -0.96
N ALA A 70 -8.58 -9.69 -0.51
CA ALA A 70 -9.62 -9.13 -1.39
C ALA A 70 -9.08 -7.99 -2.25
N SER A 71 -8.24 -7.11 -1.70
CA SER A 71 -7.66 -5.95 -2.39
C SER A 71 -6.77 -6.30 -3.60
N PHE A 72 -6.33 -7.56 -3.74
CA PHE A 72 -5.51 -7.98 -4.88
C PHE A 72 -6.09 -9.14 -5.69
N VAL A 73 -6.98 -9.94 -5.10
CA VAL A 73 -7.51 -11.15 -5.76
C VAL A 73 -8.96 -10.95 -6.17
N GLU A 74 -9.76 -10.21 -5.39
CA GLU A 74 -11.20 -10.08 -5.61
C GLU A 74 -11.59 -8.71 -6.18
N LEU A 75 -10.76 -7.70 -5.99
CA LEU A 75 -11.02 -6.32 -6.39
C LEU A 75 -11.38 -6.19 -7.89
N VAL A 76 -10.81 -7.04 -8.74
CA VAL A 76 -11.12 -7.09 -10.18
C VAL A 76 -12.59 -7.45 -10.49
N LYS A 77 -13.32 -8.01 -9.52
CA LYS A 77 -14.74 -8.35 -9.66
C LYS A 77 -15.66 -7.17 -9.37
N TYR A 78 -15.15 -6.11 -8.78
CA TYR A 78 -15.94 -4.93 -8.44
C TYR A 78 -16.33 -4.17 -9.71
N PRO A 79 -17.62 -3.80 -9.87
CA PRO A 79 -18.13 -3.22 -11.13
C PRO A 79 -17.44 -1.93 -11.55
N ARG A 80 -16.86 -1.20 -10.59
CA ARG A 80 -16.20 0.09 -10.81
C ARG A 80 -14.67 -0.02 -10.77
N PHE A 81 -14.10 -1.23 -10.78
CA PHE A 81 -12.66 -1.45 -10.74
C PHE A 81 -11.90 -0.69 -11.82
N GLY A 82 -12.42 -0.70 -13.04
CA GLY A 82 -11.79 -0.01 -14.16
C GLY A 82 -12.10 -0.64 -15.52
N GLY A 83 -11.20 -0.46 -16.47
CA GLY A 83 -11.31 -0.93 -17.83
C GLY A 83 -11.43 0.21 -18.86
N TRP A 84 -11.62 -0.12 -20.13
CA TRP A 84 -11.70 0.88 -21.20
C TRP A 84 -12.82 1.90 -21.02
N GLY A 85 -13.96 1.49 -20.45
CA GLY A 85 -15.06 2.40 -20.15
C GLY A 85 -14.70 3.42 -19.05
N SER A 86 -13.90 3.04 -18.09
CA SER A 86 -13.36 3.93 -17.07
C SER A 86 -12.36 4.91 -17.68
N PHE A 87 -11.45 4.42 -18.52
CA PHE A 87 -10.48 5.23 -19.23
C PHE A 87 -11.16 6.33 -20.09
N LEU A 88 -12.19 5.97 -20.85
CA LEU A 88 -12.94 6.92 -21.70
C LEU A 88 -13.72 7.98 -20.89
N ARG A 89 -14.05 7.69 -19.64
CA ARG A 89 -14.70 8.65 -18.71
C ARG A 89 -13.69 9.55 -17.97
N GLY A 90 -12.39 9.37 -18.21
CA GLY A 90 -11.34 10.20 -17.59
C GLY A 90 -10.94 9.76 -16.17
N THR A 91 -11.46 8.62 -15.66
CA THR A 91 -11.10 8.09 -14.34
C THR A 91 -9.88 7.15 -14.38
N GLY A 92 -9.23 7.04 -15.56
CA GLY A 92 -8.10 6.14 -15.80
C GLY A 92 -8.56 4.72 -16.17
N TYR A 93 -7.61 3.89 -16.60
CA TYR A 93 -7.88 2.48 -16.83
C TYR A 93 -8.23 1.76 -15.50
N PHE A 94 -7.51 2.07 -14.44
CA PHE A 94 -7.92 1.75 -13.08
C PHE A 94 -8.64 2.97 -12.48
N ASN A 95 -9.84 2.76 -11.97
CA ASN A 95 -10.63 3.82 -11.33
C ASN A 95 -10.06 4.11 -9.93
N SER A 96 -8.93 4.81 -9.89
CA SER A 96 -8.16 5.00 -8.65
C SER A 96 -8.92 5.75 -7.56
N PRO A 97 -9.76 6.78 -7.82
CA PRO A 97 -10.59 7.39 -6.78
C PRO A 97 -11.50 6.36 -6.09
N TYR A 98 -12.16 5.50 -6.87
CA TYR A 98 -12.99 4.46 -6.31
C TYR A 98 -12.20 3.45 -5.47
N LEU A 99 -11.04 3.01 -5.97
CA LEU A 99 -10.26 1.94 -5.37
C LEU A 99 -9.58 2.35 -4.05
N TYR A 100 -9.14 3.61 -3.95
CA TYR A 100 -8.31 4.08 -2.85
C TYR A 100 -9.01 5.06 -1.90
N GLU A 101 -10.08 5.71 -2.36
CA GLU A 101 -10.82 6.68 -1.56
C GLU A 101 -12.21 6.14 -1.19
N GLU A 102 -13.08 5.90 -2.19
CA GLU A 102 -14.46 5.48 -1.91
C GLU A 102 -14.54 4.14 -1.15
N LEU A 103 -13.72 3.14 -1.51
CA LEU A 103 -13.74 1.84 -0.81
C LEU A 103 -13.17 1.91 0.60
N ILE A 104 -12.20 2.78 0.86
CA ILE A 104 -11.64 2.91 2.21
C ILE A 104 -12.62 3.64 3.14
N GLU A 105 -13.43 4.57 2.60
CA GLU A 105 -14.37 5.37 3.38
C GLU A 105 -15.74 4.72 3.51
N ASN A 106 -16.24 4.07 2.44
CA ASN A 106 -17.64 3.78 2.26
C ASN A 106 -17.95 2.30 2.02
N ALA A 107 -16.99 1.40 2.03
CA ALA A 107 -17.29 -0.02 1.91
C ALA A 107 -18.16 -0.46 3.10
N PRO A 108 -19.29 -1.19 2.85
CA PRO A 108 -20.12 -1.74 3.91
C PRO A 108 -19.31 -2.60 4.89
N ALA A 109 -19.70 -2.66 6.14
CA ALA A 109 -18.96 -3.40 7.18
C ALA A 109 -18.84 -4.91 6.92
N ASP A 110 -19.71 -5.46 6.09
CA ASP A 110 -19.71 -6.86 5.64
C ASP A 110 -18.98 -7.05 4.28
N ASP A 111 -18.54 -5.97 3.64
CA ASP A 111 -17.74 -6.02 2.41
C ASP A 111 -16.31 -6.46 2.74
N PRO A 112 -15.70 -7.38 1.96
CA PRO A 112 -14.29 -7.75 2.12
C PRO A 112 -13.30 -6.59 2.02
N MET A 113 -13.71 -5.44 1.48
CA MET A 113 -12.92 -4.22 1.37
C MET A 113 -13.21 -3.22 2.49
N ALA A 114 -14.06 -3.54 3.48
CA ALA A 114 -14.27 -2.69 4.65
C ALA A 114 -12.94 -2.33 5.33
N PHE A 115 -12.84 -1.09 5.82
CA PHE A 115 -11.62 -0.57 6.43
C PHE A 115 -11.84 -0.25 7.91
N ASP A 116 -11.09 -0.93 8.79
CA ASP A 116 -11.12 -0.66 10.22
C ASP A 116 -10.11 0.44 10.59
N TRP A 117 -10.57 1.69 10.51
CA TRP A 117 -9.78 2.83 10.96
C TRP A 117 -9.37 2.72 12.44
N GLY A 118 -10.22 2.17 13.29
CA GLY A 118 -9.94 2.03 14.73
C GLY A 118 -8.72 1.16 14.98
N THR A 119 -8.64 0.00 14.32
CA THR A 119 -7.46 -0.88 14.39
C THR A 119 -6.24 -0.21 13.77
N PHE A 120 -6.36 0.43 12.61
CA PHE A 120 -5.25 1.18 12.02
C PHE A 120 -4.76 2.26 12.99
N ALA A 121 -5.62 3.12 13.49
CA ALA A 121 -5.25 4.26 14.34
C ALA A 121 -4.61 3.85 15.68
N THR A 122 -4.96 2.70 16.23
CA THR A 122 -4.44 2.19 17.50
C THR A 122 -3.24 1.24 17.35
N ASN A 123 -2.90 0.82 16.14
CA ASN A 123 -1.75 -0.04 15.90
C ASN A 123 -0.45 0.73 16.22
N PRO A 124 0.42 0.25 17.11
CA PRO A 124 1.65 0.95 17.52
C PRO A 124 2.76 0.92 16.45
N ALA A 125 2.64 0.09 15.44
CA ALA A 125 3.64 0.01 14.38
C ALA A 125 3.63 1.29 13.52
N ASP A 126 4.79 1.77 13.15
CA ASP A 126 4.91 2.88 12.20
C ASP A 126 4.77 2.39 10.75
N MET A 127 4.62 3.34 9.83
CA MET A 127 4.62 3.07 8.40
C MET A 127 5.48 4.08 7.65
N HIS A 128 5.95 3.66 6.47
CA HIS A 128 6.66 4.51 5.54
C HIS A 128 6.14 4.23 4.13
N ILE A 129 5.55 5.25 3.50
CA ILE A 129 5.02 5.19 2.13
C ILE A 129 5.69 6.30 1.32
N GLU A 130 6.12 6.01 0.10
CA GLU A 130 6.71 7.00 -0.79
C GLU A 130 5.90 7.22 -2.06
N ALA A 131 5.92 8.45 -2.55
CA ALA A 131 5.46 8.85 -3.87
C ALA A 131 6.52 9.75 -4.51
N MET A 132 6.40 10.01 -5.83
CA MET A 132 7.22 10.99 -6.53
C MET A 132 6.39 12.26 -6.76
N ASP A 133 6.90 13.40 -6.34
CA ASP A 133 6.34 14.70 -6.73
C ASP A 133 6.57 14.90 -8.23
N TRP A 134 5.47 15.14 -8.97
CA TRP A 134 5.50 15.22 -10.43
C TRP A 134 6.26 16.43 -10.96
N ASP A 135 6.17 17.55 -10.24
CA ASP A 135 6.72 18.82 -10.70
C ASP A 135 8.21 18.93 -10.46
N THR A 136 8.69 18.37 -9.33
CA THR A 136 10.10 18.42 -8.93
C THR A 136 10.89 17.16 -9.27
N GLY A 137 10.20 16.02 -9.39
CA GLY A 137 10.82 14.70 -9.53
C GLY A 137 11.38 14.16 -8.20
N GLU A 138 11.18 14.86 -7.10
CA GLU A 138 11.68 14.46 -5.78
C GLU A 138 10.82 13.35 -5.16
N THR A 139 11.46 12.49 -4.39
CA THR A 139 10.74 11.49 -3.58
C THR A 139 10.16 12.16 -2.35
N VAL A 140 8.87 11.97 -2.13
CA VAL A 140 8.14 12.41 -0.93
C VAL A 140 7.74 11.19 -0.12
N ALA A 141 8.05 11.22 1.17
CA ALA A 141 7.73 10.15 2.11
C ALA A 141 6.67 10.58 3.10
N TRP A 142 5.79 9.65 3.46
CA TRP A 142 4.82 9.81 4.53
C TRP A 142 4.96 8.70 5.55
N THR A 143 4.97 9.10 6.80
CA THR A 143 4.92 8.24 7.97
C THR A 143 3.51 8.20 8.55
N ARG A 144 3.34 7.45 9.61
CA ARG A 144 2.06 7.44 10.34
C ARG A 144 1.68 8.81 10.90
N ALA A 145 2.66 9.61 11.32
CA ALA A 145 2.41 10.96 11.87
C ALA A 145 1.82 11.93 10.84
N ASP A 146 2.01 11.64 9.56
CA ASP A 146 1.50 12.46 8.45
C ASP A 146 0.06 12.10 8.06
N VAL A 147 -0.55 11.07 8.67
CA VAL A 147 -1.90 10.59 8.34
C VAL A 147 -2.94 11.16 9.29
N LYS A 148 -3.89 11.91 8.75
CA LYS A 148 -4.95 12.60 9.51
C LYS A 148 -6.17 11.70 9.76
N ASP A 149 -6.61 10.98 8.73
CA ASP A 149 -7.80 10.13 8.74
C ASP A 149 -7.74 9.07 7.62
N ALA A 150 -8.79 8.29 7.46
CA ALA A 150 -8.87 7.22 6.47
C ALA A 150 -8.83 7.77 5.02
N HIS A 151 -9.44 8.93 4.76
CA HIS A 151 -9.41 9.58 3.45
C HIS A 151 -7.99 9.98 3.08
N ASP A 152 -7.33 10.70 3.96
CA ASP A 152 -5.95 11.17 3.79
C ASP A 152 -4.97 10.00 3.59
N LEU A 153 -5.16 8.89 4.33
CA LEU A 153 -4.43 7.64 4.10
C LEU A 153 -4.69 7.09 2.69
N GLY A 154 -5.95 7.04 2.27
CA GLY A 154 -6.35 6.60 0.94
C GLY A 154 -5.68 7.41 -0.17
N LEU A 155 -5.64 8.74 -0.03
CA LEU A 155 -4.97 9.65 -0.95
C LEU A 155 -3.46 9.38 -1.04
N LYS A 156 -2.77 9.15 0.09
CA LYS A 156 -1.34 8.86 0.12
C LYS A 156 -1.01 7.52 -0.54
N VAL A 157 -1.82 6.47 -0.27
CA VAL A 157 -1.69 5.17 -0.93
C VAL A 157 -1.96 5.28 -2.44
N ARG A 158 -2.98 6.07 -2.83
CA ARG A 158 -3.27 6.36 -4.23
C ARG A 158 -2.11 7.09 -4.89
N ALA A 159 -1.56 8.14 -4.28
CA ALA A 159 -0.41 8.88 -4.78
C ALA A 159 0.78 7.94 -5.03
N SER A 160 1.12 7.12 -4.02
CA SER A 160 2.17 6.09 -4.12
C SER A 160 1.95 5.10 -5.26
N SER A 161 0.70 4.87 -5.68
CA SER A 161 0.29 3.86 -6.67
C SER A 161 -0.10 4.46 -8.02
N THR A 162 -0.01 5.76 -8.21
CA THR A 162 -0.48 6.45 -9.42
C THR A 162 0.41 6.18 -10.62
N MET A 163 0.06 5.14 -11.38
CA MET A 163 0.80 4.77 -12.60
C MET A 163 0.48 5.73 -13.76
N PRO A 164 1.50 6.33 -14.42
CA PRO A 164 1.30 7.15 -15.61
C PRO A 164 0.46 6.43 -16.66
N LEU A 165 -0.42 7.17 -17.34
CA LEU A 165 -1.33 6.70 -18.38
C LEU A 165 -2.47 5.78 -17.91
N PHE A 166 -2.29 5.01 -16.84
CA PHE A 166 -3.29 4.07 -16.33
C PHE A 166 -4.19 4.67 -15.26
N MET A 167 -3.68 5.68 -14.54
CA MET A 167 -4.42 6.38 -13.48
C MET A 167 -4.30 7.89 -13.66
N PRO A 168 -5.35 8.67 -13.33
CA PRO A 168 -5.23 10.11 -13.27
C PRO A 168 -4.25 10.50 -12.14
N PRO A 169 -3.49 11.59 -12.32
CA PRO A 169 -2.60 12.09 -11.28
C PRO A 169 -3.33 12.31 -9.95
N THR A 170 -2.62 12.14 -8.85
CA THR A 170 -3.17 12.35 -7.51
C THR A 170 -2.66 13.67 -6.97
N THR A 171 -3.57 14.56 -6.57
CA THR A 171 -3.22 15.86 -5.99
C THR A 171 -3.50 15.86 -4.49
N ILE A 172 -2.51 16.24 -3.67
CA ILE A 172 -2.61 16.41 -2.22
C ILE A 172 -2.02 17.79 -1.88
N ASP A 173 -2.78 18.62 -1.20
CA ASP A 173 -2.35 19.95 -0.74
C ASP A 173 -1.72 20.83 -1.87
N GLY A 174 -2.23 20.70 -3.09
CA GLY A 174 -1.78 21.47 -4.26
C GLY A 174 -0.59 20.87 -5.02
N HIS A 175 0.01 19.81 -4.53
CA HIS A 175 1.08 19.06 -5.20
C HIS A 175 0.54 17.85 -5.95
N THR A 176 1.10 17.58 -7.12
CA THR A 176 0.73 16.42 -7.96
C THR A 176 1.73 15.29 -7.76
N TYR A 177 1.22 14.09 -7.52
CA TYR A 177 2.04 12.92 -7.24
C TYR A 177 1.81 11.79 -8.24
N MET A 178 2.88 11.03 -8.45
CA MET A 178 2.92 9.83 -9.26
C MET A 178 3.55 8.68 -8.48
N ASP A 179 3.46 7.46 -9.05
CA ASP A 179 3.93 6.22 -8.43
C ASP A 179 5.36 6.37 -7.86
N GLY A 180 5.50 6.06 -6.59
CA GLY A 180 6.77 6.17 -5.88
C GLY A 180 7.89 5.29 -6.45
N GLY A 181 7.54 4.22 -7.18
CA GLY A 181 8.51 3.39 -7.90
C GLY A 181 9.23 4.13 -9.04
N MET A 182 8.82 5.35 -9.38
CA MET A 182 9.52 6.24 -10.32
C MET A 182 10.57 7.11 -9.62
N GLY A 183 10.53 7.20 -8.29
CA GLY A 183 11.52 7.91 -7.46
C GLY A 183 12.77 7.07 -7.17
N ASP A 184 13.54 7.50 -6.18
CA ASP A 184 14.88 6.97 -5.87
C ASP A 184 14.92 5.53 -5.36
N SER A 185 13.82 5.06 -4.77
CA SER A 185 13.75 3.71 -4.18
C SER A 185 13.54 2.58 -5.20
N TRP A 186 13.16 2.90 -6.45
CA TRP A 186 12.97 1.95 -7.54
C TRP A 186 12.01 0.77 -7.19
N GLY A 187 11.09 0.99 -6.26
CA GLY A 187 10.06 0.03 -5.89
C GLY A 187 10.36 -0.83 -4.66
N ILE A 188 11.48 -0.61 -3.96
CA ILE A 188 11.81 -1.29 -2.68
C ILE A 188 12.42 -0.28 -1.71
N LEU A 189 11.75 -0.03 -0.57
CA LEU A 189 12.14 0.98 0.42
C LEU A 189 13.27 0.51 1.36
N LEU A 190 14.27 -0.21 0.83
CA LEU A 190 15.37 -0.72 1.63
C LEU A 190 16.28 0.41 2.16
N ASN A 191 16.50 1.45 1.33
CA ASN A 191 17.36 2.58 1.73
C ASN A 191 16.67 3.44 2.78
N ALA A 192 15.35 3.65 2.70
CA ALA A 192 14.56 4.32 3.71
C ALA A 192 14.65 3.58 5.05
N ALA A 193 14.39 2.27 5.06
CA ALA A 193 14.49 1.45 6.28
C ALA A 193 15.90 1.47 6.90
N ARG A 194 16.95 1.53 6.09
CA ARG A 194 18.33 1.69 6.58
C ARG A 194 18.57 3.08 7.18
N ALA A 195 18.04 4.13 6.57
CA ALA A 195 18.14 5.49 7.08
C ALA A 195 17.44 5.63 8.44
N ASP A 196 16.36 4.88 8.66
CA ASP A 196 15.64 4.81 9.94
C ASP A 196 16.36 3.90 10.97
N GLY A 197 17.54 3.36 10.64
CA GLY A 197 18.40 2.61 11.56
C GLY A 197 18.16 1.09 11.60
N TYR A 198 17.33 0.54 10.72
CA TYR A 198 17.13 -0.90 10.66
C TYR A 198 18.32 -1.61 9.97
N GLU A 199 18.77 -2.71 10.59
CA GLU A 199 19.80 -3.59 10.05
C GLU A 199 19.25 -4.97 9.62
N ARG A 200 18.02 -5.29 10.04
CA ARG A 200 17.33 -6.55 9.73
C ARG A 200 16.06 -6.27 8.96
N PHE A 201 15.83 -7.02 7.88
CA PHE A 201 14.75 -6.78 6.94
C PHE A 201 13.99 -8.06 6.62
N CYS A 202 12.65 -7.99 6.66
CA CYS A 202 11.75 -8.95 6.05
C CYS A 202 11.20 -8.34 4.77
N ILE A 203 11.68 -8.78 3.60
CA ILE A 203 11.31 -8.20 2.31
C ILE A 203 10.39 -9.14 1.55
N ILE A 204 9.15 -8.71 1.32
CA ILE A 204 8.17 -9.42 0.49
C ILE A 204 8.27 -8.91 -0.94
N ARG A 205 8.84 -9.75 -1.81
CA ARG A 205 9.15 -9.37 -3.20
C ARG A 205 8.09 -9.87 -4.18
N THR A 206 7.82 -9.06 -5.19
CA THR A 206 6.92 -9.37 -6.31
C THR A 206 7.64 -10.05 -7.49
N GLN A 207 8.97 -10.11 -7.45
CA GLN A 207 9.82 -10.69 -8.49
C GLN A 207 10.58 -11.91 -7.97
N PRO A 208 10.84 -12.91 -8.80
CA PRO A 208 11.63 -14.06 -8.41
C PRO A 208 13.07 -13.66 -8.05
N ARG A 209 13.74 -14.47 -7.21
CA ARG A 209 15.10 -14.19 -6.71
C ARG A 209 16.12 -13.94 -7.83
N ALA A 210 15.97 -14.65 -8.95
CA ALA A 210 16.87 -14.55 -10.10
C ALA A 210 16.57 -13.35 -11.02
N TYR A 211 15.46 -12.65 -10.80
CA TYR A 211 15.10 -11.52 -11.64
C TYR A 211 16.16 -10.42 -11.59
N ARG A 212 16.52 -9.92 -12.78
CA ARG A 212 17.35 -8.74 -12.97
C ARG A 212 16.59 -7.75 -13.83
N LYS A 213 16.44 -6.52 -13.36
CA LYS A 213 15.80 -5.46 -14.15
C LYS A 213 16.64 -5.22 -15.41
N PRO A 214 16.05 -5.29 -16.63
CA PRO A 214 16.78 -4.92 -17.84
C PRO A 214 17.34 -3.51 -17.74
N ALA A 215 18.55 -3.29 -18.26
CA ALA A 215 19.07 -1.93 -18.42
C ALA A 215 18.14 -1.19 -19.39
N MET A 216 17.63 -0.04 -18.97
CA MET A 216 16.89 0.82 -19.89
C MET A 216 17.93 1.42 -20.84
N SER A 217 17.82 1.10 -22.14
CA SER A 217 18.55 1.84 -23.18
C SER A 217 18.08 3.30 -23.12
N ARG A 218 19.02 4.20 -22.93
CA ARG A 218 18.78 5.63 -23.09
C ARG A 218 18.48 5.97 -24.54
#